data_217d185ac0835377411ba78ba588e7cc
#
_entry.id   217d185ac0835377411ba78ba588e7cc
#
_cell.length_a   1.000
_cell.length_b   1.000
_cell.length_c   1.000
_cell.angle_alpha   90.00
_cell.angle_beta   90.00
_cell.angle_gamma   90.00
#
_symmetry.space_group_name_H-M   'P 1'
#
loop_
_entity.id
_entity.type
_entity.pdbx_description
1 polymer ?
#
loop_
_entity_poly.entity_id
_entity_poly.type
_entity_poly.pdbx_seq_one_letter_code
_entity_poly.pdbx_strand_id
1 'polypeptide(L)'
;MSREHDGPSMALIVRKDLKLSPGKLAVQCSHAAVNCSLTAKKTEPRLMERWQSNGGRKICLAINDLESLKLLMGKSQSAGLITHLIKDAGHTELPPGTITVLGIGPAPKSSIDALTSELKPY
;
A
#
# COMPACT_ATOMS: atom_id res chain seq x y z
N MET A 1 -24.07 -13.28 -7.19
CA MET A 1 -22.93 -12.94 -6.33
C MET A 1 -22.05 -11.94 -7.04
N SER A 2 -21.78 -10.84 -6.41
CA SER A 2 -20.95 -9.81 -7.01
C SER A 2 -19.48 -10.17 -6.88
N ARG A 3 -18.76 -10.19 -7.99
CA ARG A 3 -17.33 -10.40 -7.99
C ARG A 3 -16.53 -9.17 -7.62
N GLU A 4 -17.19 -8.02 -7.57
CA GLU A 4 -16.55 -6.76 -7.22
C GLU A 4 -16.01 -6.78 -5.79
N HIS A 5 -16.70 -7.47 -4.88
CA HIS A 5 -16.27 -7.58 -3.48
C HIS A 5 -15.07 -8.49 -3.30
N ASP A 6 -14.81 -9.38 -4.26
CA ASP A 6 -13.72 -10.34 -4.20
C ASP A 6 -12.56 -9.99 -5.14
N GLY A 7 -12.72 -8.88 -5.87
CA GLY A 7 -11.71 -8.44 -6.82
C GLY A 7 -10.41 -8.03 -6.13
N PRO A 8 -9.30 -7.95 -6.91
CA PRO A 8 -8.02 -7.53 -6.35
C PRO A 8 -8.09 -6.15 -5.71
N SER A 9 -7.27 -5.94 -4.70
CA SER A 9 -7.19 -4.68 -3.98
C SER A 9 -5.73 -4.31 -3.74
N MET A 10 -5.51 -3.07 -3.33
CA MET A 10 -4.19 -2.55 -2.95
C MET A 10 -4.32 -1.91 -1.58
N ALA A 11 -3.36 -2.17 -0.70
CA ALA A 11 -3.31 -1.51 0.61
C ALA A 11 -2.22 -0.47 0.64
N LEU A 12 -2.55 0.69 1.17
CA LEU A 12 -1.61 1.80 1.39
C LEU A 12 -1.50 1.97 2.90
N ILE A 13 -0.37 1.55 3.44
CA ILE A 13 -0.15 1.47 4.89
C ILE A 13 0.66 2.67 5.33
N VAL A 14 0.06 3.53 6.15
CA VAL A 14 0.63 4.82 6.54
C VAL A 14 1.05 4.82 8.01
N ARG A 15 2.25 5.30 8.28
CA ARG A 15 2.74 5.48 9.65
C ARG A 15 1.97 6.61 10.32
N LYS A 16 1.13 6.26 11.29
CA LYS A 16 0.33 7.27 11.99
C LYS A 16 1.15 8.09 12.99
N ASP A 17 2.29 7.58 13.43
CA ASP A 17 3.18 8.29 14.35
C ASP A 17 3.78 9.56 13.73
N LEU A 18 3.84 9.64 12.40
CA LEU A 18 4.37 10.81 11.71
C LEU A 18 3.39 11.98 11.67
N LYS A 19 2.10 11.72 11.84
CA LYS A 19 1.05 12.75 11.81
C LYS A 19 1.14 13.64 10.57
N LEU A 20 1.18 12.99 9.41
CA LEU A 20 1.30 13.68 8.14
C LEU A 20 0.13 14.64 7.89
N SER A 21 0.42 15.82 7.32
CA SER A 21 -0.62 16.71 6.84
C SER A 21 -1.44 16.03 5.73
N PRO A 22 -2.70 16.43 5.51
CA PRO A 22 -3.53 15.82 4.47
C PRO A 22 -2.88 15.84 3.08
N GLY A 23 -2.25 16.94 2.71
CA GLY A 23 -1.58 17.04 1.41
C GLY A 23 -0.40 16.08 1.31
N LYS A 24 0.42 15.99 2.36
CA LYS A 24 1.57 15.09 2.39
C LYS A 24 1.12 13.63 2.34
N LEU A 25 0.08 13.30 3.10
CA LEU A 25 -0.52 11.96 3.09
C LEU A 25 -0.95 11.57 1.67
N ALA A 26 -1.67 12.45 1.01
CA ALA A 26 -2.17 12.18 -0.34
C ALA A 26 -1.03 11.92 -1.33
N VAL A 27 0.02 12.74 -1.28
CA VAL A 27 1.17 12.59 -2.19
C VAL A 27 1.93 11.30 -1.92
N GLN A 28 2.20 10.98 -0.67
CA GLN A 28 2.94 9.75 -0.32
C GLN A 28 2.15 8.49 -0.70
N CYS A 29 0.85 8.48 -0.47
CA CYS A 29 -0.02 7.37 -0.90
C CYS A 29 -0.06 7.26 -2.42
N SER A 30 -0.08 8.37 -3.12
CA SER A 30 -0.06 8.38 -4.59
C SER A 30 1.23 7.77 -5.13
N HIS A 31 2.38 8.11 -4.53
CA HIS A 31 3.65 7.49 -4.90
C HIS A 31 3.61 5.96 -4.73
N ALA A 32 3.08 5.50 -3.61
CA ALA A 32 2.97 4.06 -3.35
C ALA A 32 2.09 3.37 -4.38
N ALA A 33 0.93 3.94 -4.68
CA ALA A 33 -0.01 3.37 -5.63
C ALA A 33 0.59 3.30 -7.03
N VAL A 34 1.26 4.35 -7.47
CA VAL A 34 1.89 4.38 -8.79
C VAL A 34 3.02 3.34 -8.88
N ASN A 35 3.89 3.30 -7.88
CA ASN A 35 5.02 2.36 -7.88
C ASN A 35 4.54 0.91 -7.91
N CYS A 36 3.55 0.57 -7.10
CA CYS A 36 2.95 -0.76 -7.08
C CYS A 36 2.34 -1.11 -8.43
N SER A 37 1.61 -0.18 -9.02
CA SER A 37 0.95 -0.37 -10.32
C SER A 37 1.97 -0.60 -11.44
N LEU A 38 3.04 0.16 -11.47
CA LEU A 38 4.08 0.00 -12.48
C LEU A 38 4.78 -1.35 -12.37
N THR A 39 5.04 -1.81 -11.15
CA THR A 39 5.60 -3.14 -10.93
C THR A 39 4.62 -4.23 -11.38
N ALA A 40 3.35 -4.10 -11.02
CA ALA A 40 2.33 -5.09 -11.42
C ALA A 40 2.18 -5.16 -12.92
N LYS A 41 2.27 -4.03 -13.61
CA LYS A 41 2.19 -3.99 -15.07
C LYS A 41 3.28 -4.85 -15.71
N LYS A 42 4.47 -4.86 -15.10
CA LYS A 42 5.62 -5.64 -15.62
C LYS A 42 5.55 -7.10 -15.19
N THR A 43 5.25 -7.37 -13.93
CA THR A 43 5.42 -8.70 -13.34
C THR A 43 4.13 -9.51 -13.23
N GLU A 44 2.98 -8.83 -13.18
CA GLU A 44 1.67 -9.45 -12.98
C GLU A 44 0.62 -8.78 -13.87
N PRO A 45 0.82 -8.78 -15.21
CA PRO A 45 -0.05 -8.00 -16.08
C PRO A 45 -1.51 -8.38 -16.04
N ARG A 46 -1.84 -9.67 -15.86
CA ARG A 46 -3.24 -10.10 -15.78
C ARG A 46 -3.90 -9.62 -14.48
N LEU A 47 -3.16 -9.69 -13.38
CA LEU A 47 -3.62 -9.19 -12.10
C LEU A 47 -3.84 -7.68 -12.15
N MET A 48 -2.90 -6.96 -12.76
CA MET A 48 -3.00 -5.51 -12.97
C MET A 48 -4.26 -5.16 -13.76
N GLU A 49 -4.51 -5.88 -14.86
CA GLU A 49 -5.69 -5.64 -15.70
C GLU A 49 -6.98 -5.89 -14.93
N ARG A 50 -7.06 -7.01 -14.20
CA ARG A 50 -8.24 -7.31 -13.39
C ARG A 50 -8.49 -6.25 -12.32
N TRP A 51 -7.43 -5.83 -11.65
CA TRP A 51 -7.53 -4.79 -10.62
C TRP A 51 -8.04 -3.48 -11.22
N GLN A 52 -7.45 -3.07 -12.32
CA GLN A 52 -7.83 -1.84 -13.00
C GLN A 52 -9.27 -1.90 -13.51
N SER A 53 -9.68 -3.03 -14.10
CA SER A 53 -11.04 -3.23 -14.62
C SER A 53 -12.08 -3.21 -13.51
N ASN A 54 -11.71 -3.59 -12.29
CA ASN A 54 -12.60 -3.60 -11.13
C ASN A 54 -12.53 -2.29 -10.32
N GLY A 55 -12.01 -1.23 -10.91
CA GLY A 55 -12.00 0.10 -10.31
C GLY A 55 -10.71 0.48 -9.60
N GLY A 56 -9.67 -0.35 -9.65
CA GLY A 56 -8.40 -0.03 -9.01
C GLY A 56 -8.54 0.18 -7.50
N ARG A 57 -9.21 -0.73 -6.83
CA ARG A 57 -9.58 -0.59 -5.41
C ARG A 57 -8.37 -0.44 -4.52
N LYS A 58 -8.45 0.50 -3.60
CA LYS A 58 -7.40 0.79 -2.63
C LYS A 58 -8.00 1.01 -1.26
N ILE A 59 -7.25 0.62 -0.23
CA ILE A 59 -7.59 0.97 1.14
C ILE A 59 -6.40 1.65 1.77
N CYS A 60 -6.66 2.66 2.59
CA CYS A 60 -5.62 3.39 3.30
C CYS A 60 -5.75 3.05 4.78
N LEU A 61 -4.72 2.41 5.33
CA LEU A 61 -4.74 1.90 6.69
C LEU A 61 -3.60 2.52 7.50
N ALA A 62 -3.83 2.68 8.80
CA ALA A 62 -2.83 3.23 9.72
C ALA A 62 -2.04 2.11 10.38
N ILE A 63 -0.72 2.31 10.50
CA ILE A 63 0.14 1.44 11.28
C ILE A 63 0.89 2.28 12.32
N ASN A 64 1.19 1.69 13.47
CA ASN A 64 1.66 2.46 14.63
C ASN A 64 3.01 3.13 14.43
N ASP A 65 3.98 2.41 13.86
CA ASP A 65 5.36 2.87 13.81
C ASP A 65 6.15 2.19 12.69
N LEU A 66 7.40 2.59 12.54
CA LEU A 66 8.28 2.07 11.50
C LEU A 66 8.57 0.57 11.68
N GLU A 67 8.76 0.13 12.90
CA GLU A 67 9.07 -1.28 13.18
C GLU A 67 7.92 -2.18 12.74
N SER A 68 6.70 -1.82 13.10
CA SER A 68 5.50 -2.56 12.70
C SER A 68 5.33 -2.57 11.19
N LEU A 69 5.64 -1.45 10.54
CA LEU A 69 5.57 -1.34 9.08
C LEU A 69 6.57 -2.29 8.42
N LYS A 70 7.81 -2.35 8.92
CA LYS A 70 8.83 -3.24 8.37
C LYS A 70 8.47 -4.71 8.56
N LEU A 71 7.87 -5.07 9.68
CA LEU A 71 7.39 -6.43 9.91
C LEU A 71 6.30 -6.80 8.90
N LEU A 72 5.36 -5.90 8.67
CA LEU A 72 4.31 -6.13 7.68
C LEU A 72 4.88 -6.27 6.28
N MET A 73 5.87 -5.46 5.93
CA MET A 73 6.55 -5.58 4.63
C MET A 73 7.16 -6.96 4.47
N GLY A 74 7.86 -7.45 5.48
CA GLY A 74 8.46 -8.79 5.45
C GLY A 74 7.44 -9.89 5.25
N LYS A 75 6.31 -9.81 5.95
CA LYS A 75 5.21 -10.76 5.81
C LYS A 75 4.62 -10.72 4.40
N SER A 76 4.44 -9.52 3.86
CA SER A 76 3.88 -9.34 2.52
C SER A 76 4.81 -9.91 1.45
N GLN A 77 6.10 -9.69 1.58
CA GLN A 77 7.10 -10.24 0.67
C GLN A 77 7.14 -11.76 0.75
N SER A 78 7.08 -12.32 1.97
CA SER A 78 7.05 -13.77 2.18
C SER A 78 5.80 -14.40 1.56
N ALA A 79 4.70 -13.65 1.49
CA ALA A 79 3.48 -14.09 0.83
C ALA A 79 3.53 -13.93 -0.69
N GLY A 80 4.63 -13.43 -1.23
CA GLY A 80 4.81 -13.23 -2.67
C GLY A 80 4.11 -12.01 -3.24
N LEU A 81 3.71 -11.06 -2.40
CA LEU A 81 3.00 -9.88 -2.87
C LEU A 81 3.93 -8.75 -3.26
N ILE A 82 3.48 -7.93 -4.19
CA ILE A 82 4.20 -6.72 -4.59
C ILE A 82 4.19 -5.74 -3.41
N THR A 83 5.35 -5.19 -3.08
CA THR A 83 5.50 -4.17 -2.03
C THR A 83 6.39 -3.04 -2.51
N HIS A 84 6.07 -1.82 -2.06
CA HIS A 84 6.93 -0.66 -2.26
C HIS A 84 6.95 0.20 -1.01
N LEU A 85 8.15 0.50 -0.52
CA LEU A 85 8.36 1.48 0.54
C LEU A 85 8.52 2.87 -0.08
N ILE A 86 7.84 3.84 0.51
CA ILE A 86 7.97 5.23 0.07
C ILE A 86 8.78 5.99 1.12
N LYS A 87 9.81 6.67 0.64
CA LYS A 87 10.64 7.54 1.46
C LYS A 87 10.39 8.98 1.09
N ASP A 88 10.37 9.85 2.10
CA ASP A 88 10.24 11.27 1.85
C ASP A 88 11.54 11.83 1.27
N ALA A 89 11.43 12.69 0.26
CA ALA A 89 12.59 13.28 -0.40
C ALA A 89 13.25 14.39 0.45
N GLY A 90 12.59 14.83 1.53
CA GLY A 90 13.15 15.85 2.41
C GLY A 90 12.89 17.27 1.98
N HIS A 91 11.91 17.49 1.12
CA HIS A 91 11.54 18.83 0.67
C HIS A 91 10.40 19.43 1.50
N THR A 92 9.99 18.75 2.57
CA THR A 92 8.85 19.14 3.39
C THR A 92 9.18 19.04 4.87
N GLU A 93 8.16 18.78 5.67
CA GLU A 93 8.22 18.73 7.13
C GLU A 93 9.02 17.55 7.71
N LEU A 94 9.40 16.57 6.89
CA LEU A 94 10.11 15.38 7.36
C LEU A 94 11.57 15.39 6.96
N PRO A 95 12.45 14.75 7.77
CA PRO A 95 13.84 14.55 7.37
C PRO A 95 13.93 13.71 6.09
N PRO A 96 14.94 13.95 5.24
CA PRO A 96 15.16 13.16 4.02
C PRO A 96 15.27 11.67 4.34
N GLY A 97 14.62 10.85 3.53
CA GLY A 97 14.67 9.40 3.67
C GLY A 97 13.73 8.80 4.70
N THR A 98 12.89 9.61 5.35
CA THR A 98 11.89 9.09 6.27
C THR A 98 10.92 8.18 5.54
N ILE A 99 10.79 6.95 6.01
CA ILE A 99 9.82 5.99 5.45
C ILE A 99 8.42 6.41 5.91
N THR A 100 7.51 6.61 4.97
CA THR A 100 6.17 7.14 5.26
C THR A 100 5.06 6.15 4.99
N VAL A 101 5.11 5.44 3.86
CA VAL A 101 4.03 4.57 3.40
C VAL A 101 4.61 3.27 2.85
N LEU A 102 3.88 2.19 3.07
CA LEU A 102 4.13 0.90 2.43
C LEU A 102 2.94 0.60 1.52
N GLY A 103 3.19 0.44 0.21
CA GLY A 103 2.19 -0.04 -0.72
C GLY A 103 2.27 -1.56 -0.80
N ILE A 104 1.13 -2.23 -0.82
CA ILE A 104 1.02 -3.69 -0.96
C ILE A 104 0.00 -3.99 -2.05
N GLY A 105 0.41 -4.69 -3.08
CA GLY A 105 -0.49 -5.12 -4.14
C GLY A 105 -0.26 -4.42 -5.47
N PRO A 106 -1.23 -4.53 -6.42
CA PRO A 106 -2.51 -5.22 -6.24
C PRO A 106 -2.34 -6.71 -5.97
N ALA A 107 -3.29 -7.27 -5.24
CA ALA A 107 -3.31 -8.68 -4.87
C ALA A 107 -4.75 -9.10 -4.61
N PRO A 108 -5.02 -10.43 -4.57
CA PRO A 108 -6.35 -10.89 -4.19
C PRO A 108 -6.78 -10.27 -2.87
N LYS A 109 -8.04 -9.88 -2.78
CA LYS A 109 -8.57 -9.23 -1.57
C LYS A 109 -8.32 -10.07 -0.32
N SER A 110 -8.46 -11.39 -0.42
CA SER A 110 -8.22 -12.29 0.72
C SER A 110 -6.77 -12.22 1.21
N SER A 111 -5.81 -12.09 0.31
CA SER A 111 -4.39 -11.95 0.67
C SER A 111 -4.14 -10.63 1.40
N ILE A 112 -4.72 -9.55 0.90
CA ILE A 112 -4.61 -8.23 1.53
C ILE A 112 -5.25 -8.27 2.93
N ASP A 113 -6.46 -8.82 3.02
CA ASP A 113 -7.20 -8.88 4.28
C ASP A 113 -6.44 -9.72 5.34
N ALA A 114 -5.84 -10.82 4.93
CA ALA A 114 -5.08 -11.67 5.86
C ALA A 114 -3.89 -10.93 6.48
N LEU A 115 -3.27 -10.03 5.73
CA LEU A 115 -2.10 -9.27 6.20
C LEU A 115 -2.48 -8.03 7.01
N THR A 116 -3.67 -7.49 6.80
CA THR A 116 -4.06 -6.17 7.33
C THR A 116 -5.25 -6.21 8.27
N SER A 117 -5.73 -7.40 8.67
CA SER A 117 -6.94 -7.53 9.48
C SER A 117 -6.90 -6.77 10.81
N GLU A 118 -5.73 -6.55 11.37
CA GLU A 118 -5.57 -5.86 12.65
C GLU A 118 -5.43 -4.34 12.50
N LEU A 119 -5.30 -3.85 11.27
CA LEU A 119 -5.12 -2.43 11.01
C LEU A 119 -6.46 -1.75 10.80
N LYS A 120 -6.52 -0.48 11.18
CA LYS A 120 -7.72 0.34 11.04
C LYS A 120 -7.53 1.37 9.94
N PRO A 121 -8.62 1.84 9.32
CA PRO A 121 -8.53 2.93 8.35
C PRO A 121 -7.81 4.14 8.95
N TYR A 122 -6.99 4.76 8.12
CA TYR A 122 -6.27 5.97 8.51
C TYR A 122 -7.27 7.18 8.59
#